data_97e48e2ccc6fb3c7d88b7779e78046ca
#
_entry.id   97e48e2ccc6fb3c7d88b7779e78046ca
#
_cell.length_a   1.000
_cell.length_b   1.000
_cell.length_c   1.000
_cell.angle_alpha   90.00
_cell.angle_beta   90.00
_cell.angle_gamma   90.00
#
_symmetry.space_group_name_H-M   'P 1'
#
loop_
_entity.id
_entity.type
_entity.pdbx_description
1 polymer ?
#
loop_
_entity_poly.entity_id
_entity_poly.type
_entity_poly.pdbx_seq_one_letter_code
_entity_poly.pdbx_strand_id
1 'polypeptide(L)'
;MKLSKTCLSLFAALAGSLSGAQALAHDMVPGKAAEGPLLLTGLTIHTVTDGVKTDSDILIVDGKIAAVGQNLSAPQDATVLALDGKHLYPGLIALANQLGLIEIEAVRSTDDSREVTQTNPDIKAKVGYNADSEVIPTIRSNGFAYSMIYPDGSMLMGQSSLMQLDAWNYQDAVVTDGTGLHVRWPNASTLGSRWNPKPADEVRKANAEQLAKLQQYFQAAKAYYDAEQAGLNRGIDSRWHEMLAVFKGERPLFVHADDERQIRQAMLLAKEYNLKLTIVGGRDSWRLADELAAAKVAVIYTAP
;
A
#
# COMPACT_ATOMS: atom_id res chain seq x y z
N MET A 1 6.45 -70.53 5.09
CA MET A 1 7.54 -69.56 4.90
C MET A 1 7.56 -68.64 6.12
N LYS A 2 8.48 -68.86 7.09
CA LYS A 2 8.54 -68.04 8.32
C LYS A 2 9.39 -66.84 8.06
N LEU A 3 8.79 -65.64 8.03
CA LEU A 3 9.54 -64.37 8.00
C LEU A 3 10.38 -64.25 9.30
N SER A 4 11.67 -64.03 9.14
CA SER A 4 12.60 -63.92 10.27
C SER A 4 12.27 -62.67 11.09
N LYS A 5 12.39 -62.78 12.41
CA LYS A 5 12.14 -61.67 13.35
C LYS A 5 12.98 -60.42 13.05
N THR A 6 14.09 -60.55 12.32
CA THR A 6 14.97 -59.49 11.85
C THR A 6 14.31 -58.60 10.75
N CYS A 7 13.47 -59.15 9.90
CA CYS A 7 12.73 -58.36 8.89
C CYS A 7 11.62 -57.48 9.51
N LEU A 8 11.02 -57.98 10.63
CA LEU A 8 9.94 -57.22 11.30
C LEU A 8 10.50 -56.02 12.08
N SER A 9 11.72 -56.15 12.64
CA SER A 9 12.39 -55.01 13.34
C SER A 9 12.91 -53.92 12.39
N LEU A 10 13.32 -54.27 11.16
CA LEU A 10 13.72 -53.32 10.16
C LEU A 10 12.51 -52.49 9.62
N PHE A 11 11.33 -53.16 9.49
CA PHE A 11 10.11 -52.45 9.06
C PHE A 11 9.56 -51.51 10.13
N ALA A 12 9.69 -51.85 11.43
CA ALA A 12 9.31 -50.99 12.54
C ALA A 12 10.25 -49.76 12.69
N ALA A 13 11.55 -49.93 12.39
CA ALA A 13 12.52 -48.83 12.42
C ALA A 13 12.33 -47.84 11.24
N LEU A 14 11.91 -48.36 10.06
CA LEU A 14 11.60 -47.50 8.90
C LEU A 14 10.29 -46.69 9.07
N ALA A 15 9.28 -47.27 9.74
CA ALA A 15 8.02 -46.59 10.04
C ALA A 15 8.17 -45.48 11.12
N GLY A 16 9.14 -45.60 12.02
CA GLY A 16 9.42 -44.63 13.06
C GLY A 16 10.17 -43.38 12.56
N SER A 17 10.87 -43.48 11.42
CA SER A 17 11.62 -42.35 10.85
C SER A 17 10.80 -41.42 9.95
N LEU A 18 9.55 -41.80 9.59
CA LEU A 18 8.64 -40.96 8.80
C LEU A 18 7.79 -40.00 9.65
N SER A 19 7.82 -40.11 10.97
CA SER A 19 6.97 -39.25 11.85
C SER A 19 7.59 -37.90 12.22
N GLY A 20 8.73 -37.55 11.65
CA GLY A 20 9.51 -36.36 12.04
C GLY A 20 9.67 -35.28 10.98
N ALA A 21 9.00 -35.39 9.83
CA ALA A 21 8.92 -34.28 8.89
C ALA A 21 7.89 -33.28 9.42
N GLN A 22 8.29 -32.48 10.44
CA GLN A 22 7.57 -31.23 10.68
C GLN A 22 7.70 -30.42 9.39
N ALA A 23 6.58 -30.21 8.71
CA ALA A 23 6.50 -29.25 7.62
C ALA A 23 6.87 -27.91 8.25
N LEU A 24 8.13 -27.48 8.07
CA LEU A 24 8.52 -26.12 8.37
C LEU A 24 7.62 -25.24 7.52
N ALA A 25 6.81 -24.41 8.17
CA ALA A 25 6.00 -23.43 7.46
C ALA A 25 6.96 -22.59 6.60
N HIS A 26 6.72 -22.56 5.29
CA HIS A 26 7.51 -21.77 4.39
C HIS A 26 6.95 -20.34 4.43
N ASP A 27 7.81 -19.33 4.59
CA ASP A 27 7.39 -17.93 4.77
C ASP A 27 6.57 -17.36 3.60
N MET A 28 6.63 -18.03 2.44
CA MET A 28 5.84 -17.71 1.25
C MET A 28 4.44 -18.32 1.27
N VAL A 29 4.16 -19.25 2.17
CA VAL A 29 2.83 -19.88 2.27
C VAL A 29 1.99 -19.04 3.21
N PRO A 30 0.86 -18.49 2.74
CA PRO A 30 -0.04 -17.71 3.58
C PRO A 30 -0.57 -18.52 4.77
N GLY A 31 -0.74 -17.82 5.89
CA GLY A 31 -1.28 -18.42 7.12
C GLY A 31 -2.70 -18.92 6.90
N LYS A 32 -3.04 -20.06 7.52
CA LYS A 32 -4.41 -20.55 7.55
C LYS A 32 -5.27 -19.59 8.39
N ALA A 33 -6.44 -19.24 7.88
CA ALA A 33 -7.40 -18.47 8.66
C ALA A 33 -7.75 -19.22 9.96
N ALA A 34 -7.90 -18.47 11.06
CA ALA A 34 -8.31 -19.05 12.33
C ALA A 34 -9.71 -19.67 12.21
N GLU A 35 -9.87 -20.91 12.69
CA GLU A 35 -11.17 -21.57 12.78
C GLU A 35 -11.82 -21.19 14.13
N GLY A 36 -12.90 -20.40 14.07
CA GLY A 36 -13.63 -19.95 15.27
C GLY A 36 -12.98 -18.79 16.02
N PRO A 37 -13.50 -18.47 17.21
CA PRO A 37 -13.00 -17.37 18.04
C PRO A 37 -11.58 -17.65 18.55
N LEU A 38 -10.78 -16.56 18.68
CA LEU A 38 -9.42 -16.59 19.20
C LEU A 38 -9.34 -15.68 20.42
N LEU A 39 -8.93 -16.22 21.57
CA LEU A 39 -8.65 -15.45 22.77
C LEU A 39 -7.15 -15.48 23.08
N LEU A 40 -6.53 -14.30 23.06
CA LEU A 40 -5.13 -14.12 23.47
C LEU A 40 -5.12 -13.52 24.89
N THR A 41 -4.37 -14.11 25.82
CA THR A 41 -4.38 -13.72 27.23
C THR A 41 -3.03 -13.28 27.75
N GLY A 42 -3.01 -12.47 28.83
CA GLY A 42 -1.80 -12.09 29.56
C GLY A 42 -0.90 -11.07 28.86
N LEU A 43 -1.45 -10.27 27.96
CA LEU A 43 -0.72 -9.37 27.07
C LEU A 43 -0.55 -7.96 27.63
N THR A 44 0.49 -7.27 27.18
CA THR A 44 0.55 -5.81 27.16
C THR A 44 0.10 -5.32 25.78
N ILE A 45 -1.08 -4.72 25.70
CA ILE A 45 -1.72 -4.31 24.45
C ILE A 45 -1.51 -2.82 24.20
N HIS A 46 -0.89 -2.46 23.08
CA HIS A 46 -0.68 -1.08 22.62
C HIS A 46 -1.79 -0.71 21.62
N THR A 47 -2.83 -0.02 22.11
CA THR A 47 -4.03 0.26 21.29
C THR A 47 -3.88 1.45 20.34
N VAL A 48 -2.83 2.27 20.50
CA VAL A 48 -2.58 3.54 19.82
C VAL A 48 -3.56 4.65 20.25
N THR A 49 -4.87 4.39 20.22
CA THR A 49 -5.90 5.39 20.56
C THR A 49 -6.20 5.47 22.06
N ASP A 50 -6.22 4.32 22.75
CA ASP A 50 -6.60 4.22 24.16
C ASP A 50 -5.41 3.95 25.09
N GLY A 51 -4.19 4.17 24.58
CA GLY A 51 -2.95 3.96 25.34
C GLY A 51 -2.55 2.49 25.48
N VAL A 52 -1.79 2.21 26.55
CA VAL A 52 -1.25 0.86 26.83
C VAL A 52 -2.09 0.20 27.91
N LYS A 53 -2.53 -1.02 27.64
CA LYS A 53 -3.29 -1.87 28.59
C LYS A 53 -2.40 -3.05 28.98
N THR A 54 -2.04 -3.12 30.26
CA THR A 54 -1.23 -4.21 30.81
C THR A 54 -2.12 -5.32 31.33
N ASP A 55 -1.57 -6.55 31.40
CA ASP A 55 -2.27 -7.74 31.91
C ASP A 55 -3.68 -7.86 31.31
N SER A 56 -3.74 -7.80 30.00
CA SER A 56 -4.99 -7.70 29.25
C SER A 56 -5.12 -8.79 28.21
N ASP A 57 -6.37 -9.13 27.92
CA ASP A 57 -6.76 -10.12 26.93
C ASP A 57 -7.41 -9.44 25.72
N ILE A 58 -7.37 -10.11 24.59
CA ILE A 58 -8.07 -9.71 23.39
C ILE A 58 -8.84 -10.90 22.82
N LEU A 59 -10.13 -10.71 22.60
CA LEU A 59 -11.01 -11.67 21.95
C LEU A 59 -11.23 -11.25 20.50
N ILE A 60 -10.94 -12.15 19.58
CA ILE A 60 -11.14 -11.98 18.13
C ILE A 60 -12.22 -12.97 17.70
N VAL A 61 -13.26 -12.47 17.04
CA VAL A 61 -14.36 -13.26 16.46
C VAL A 61 -14.55 -12.83 15.02
N ASP A 62 -14.62 -13.79 14.11
CA ASP A 62 -14.78 -13.54 12.68
C ASP A 62 -13.75 -12.55 12.11
N GLY A 63 -12.48 -12.68 12.56
CA GLY A 63 -11.38 -11.80 12.13
C GLY A 63 -11.44 -10.36 12.67
N LYS A 64 -12.35 -10.06 13.60
CA LYS A 64 -12.52 -8.73 14.20
C LYS A 64 -12.30 -8.76 15.71
N ILE A 65 -11.74 -7.69 16.24
CA ILE A 65 -11.62 -7.50 17.69
C ILE A 65 -13.02 -7.33 18.27
N ALA A 66 -13.48 -8.32 19.04
CA ALA A 66 -14.77 -8.30 19.73
C ALA A 66 -14.68 -7.64 21.11
N ALA A 67 -13.58 -7.87 21.84
CA ALA A 67 -13.36 -7.28 23.17
C ALA A 67 -11.87 -7.13 23.47
N VAL A 68 -11.53 -6.13 24.28
CA VAL A 68 -10.22 -5.94 24.89
C VAL A 68 -10.44 -5.63 26.38
N GLY A 69 -9.83 -6.39 27.28
CA GLY A 69 -10.02 -6.21 28.72
C GLY A 69 -9.23 -7.23 29.52
N GLN A 70 -9.46 -7.27 30.81
CA GLN A 70 -8.85 -8.26 31.71
C GLN A 70 -9.83 -9.41 31.98
N ASN A 71 -9.30 -10.62 32.12
CA ASN A 71 -10.08 -11.82 32.48
C ASN A 71 -11.28 -12.05 31.54
N LEU A 72 -11.09 -11.93 30.24
CA LEU A 72 -12.16 -12.19 29.26
C LEU A 72 -12.54 -13.68 29.28
N SER A 73 -13.83 -13.95 29.21
CA SER A 73 -14.34 -15.31 29.08
C SER A 73 -14.19 -15.80 27.65
N ALA A 74 -13.57 -16.98 27.49
CA ALA A 74 -13.48 -17.65 26.20
C ALA A 74 -14.84 -18.22 25.78
N PRO A 75 -15.32 -18.01 24.53
CA PRO A 75 -16.40 -18.79 23.98
C PRO A 75 -16.07 -20.30 24.01
N GLN A 76 -17.11 -21.16 23.96
CA GLN A 76 -16.94 -22.61 24.14
C GLN A 76 -16.02 -23.26 23.10
N ASP A 77 -15.96 -22.71 21.88
CA ASP A 77 -15.20 -23.18 20.73
C ASP A 77 -13.95 -22.30 20.45
N ALA A 78 -13.58 -21.43 21.38
CA ALA A 78 -12.45 -20.53 21.18
C ALA A 78 -11.10 -21.26 21.32
N THR A 79 -10.17 -20.93 20.42
CA THR A 79 -8.75 -21.21 20.63
C THR A 79 -8.19 -20.22 21.62
N VAL A 80 -7.60 -20.68 22.72
CA VAL A 80 -6.99 -19.84 23.76
C VAL A 80 -5.48 -19.94 23.66
N LEU A 81 -4.79 -18.80 23.53
CA LEU A 81 -3.33 -18.70 23.54
C LEU A 81 -2.88 -17.82 24.70
N ALA A 82 -2.18 -18.42 25.66
CA ALA A 82 -1.53 -17.68 26.75
C ALA A 82 -0.21 -17.06 26.24
N LEU A 83 -0.13 -15.74 26.31
CA LEU A 83 0.99 -14.94 25.79
C LEU A 83 1.56 -14.01 26.88
N ASP A 84 1.64 -14.53 28.10
CA ASP A 84 2.07 -13.78 29.30
C ASP A 84 3.35 -13.00 29.05
N GLY A 85 3.34 -11.71 29.35
CA GLY A 85 4.46 -10.81 29.19
C GLY A 85 4.81 -10.43 27.75
N LYS A 86 4.05 -10.88 26.76
CA LYS A 86 4.22 -10.43 25.36
C LYS A 86 3.53 -9.10 25.13
N HIS A 87 4.05 -8.35 24.16
CA HIS A 87 3.46 -7.09 23.71
C HIS A 87 2.71 -7.31 22.40
N LEU A 88 1.49 -6.79 22.32
CA LEU A 88 0.67 -6.79 21.10
C LEU A 88 0.56 -5.38 20.54
N TYR A 89 0.85 -5.25 19.28
CA TYR A 89 0.74 -4.00 18.50
C TYR A 89 -0.15 -4.20 17.29
N PRO A 90 -0.86 -3.16 16.80
CA PRO A 90 -1.42 -3.19 15.46
C PRO A 90 -0.33 -3.43 14.42
N GLY A 91 -0.64 -4.20 13.38
CA GLY A 91 0.27 -4.37 12.25
C GLY A 91 0.56 -3.04 11.57
N LEU A 92 1.81 -2.83 11.19
CA LEU A 92 2.21 -1.62 10.46
C LEU A 92 1.67 -1.62 9.03
N ILE A 93 1.46 -0.42 8.49
CA ILE A 93 1.05 -0.19 7.11
C ILE A 93 2.16 0.56 6.39
N ALA A 94 2.76 -0.05 5.38
CA ALA A 94 3.73 0.63 4.52
C ALA A 94 2.97 1.50 3.51
N LEU A 95 3.21 2.82 3.55
CA LEU A 95 2.52 3.77 2.68
C LEU A 95 3.39 4.14 1.48
N ALA A 96 2.76 4.34 0.33
CA ALA A 96 3.34 4.88 -0.89
C ALA A 96 4.65 4.19 -1.31
N ASN A 97 4.56 2.92 -1.67
CA ASN A 97 5.69 2.11 -2.13
C ASN A 97 5.31 1.23 -3.33
N GLN A 98 6.24 0.43 -3.82
CA GLN A 98 6.10 -0.43 -4.99
C GLN A 98 6.35 -1.92 -4.67
N LEU A 99 6.11 -2.30 -3.43
CA LEU A 99 6.26 -3.69 -2.96
C LEU A 99 5.41 -4.64 -3.81
N GLY A 100 6.02 -5.69 -4.33
CA GLY A 100 5.36 -6.66 -5.21
C GLY A 100 5.10 -6.17 -6.64
N LEU A 101 5.50 -4.91 -6.98
CA LEU A 101 5.47 -4.39 -8.35
C LEU A 101 6.86 -4.42 -9.00
N ILE A 102 7.91 -4.49 -8.21
CA ILE A 102 9.31 -4.53 -8.66
C ILE A 102 10.04 -5.61 -7.87
N GLU A 103 10.67 -6.56 -8.58
CA GLU A 103 11.54 -7.57 -7.94
C GLU A 103 13.01 -7.17 -8.06
N ILE A 104 13.48 -6.89 -9.26
CA ILE A 104 14.86 -6.50 -9.53
C ILE A 104 14.84 -5.21 -10.37
N GLU A 105 15.16 -4.07 -9.76
CA GLU A 105 15.09 -2.74 -10.40
C GLU A 105 15.87 -2.66 -11.73
N ALA A 106 17.00 -3.39 -11.85
CA ALA A 106 17.82 -3.39 -13.06
C ALA A 106 17.26 -4.26 -14.20
N VAL A 107 16.22 -5.05 -13.95
CA VAL A 107 15.67 -6.01 -14.93
C VAL A 107 14.25 -5.58 -15.30
N ARG A 108 14.10 -4.99 -16.50
CA ARG A 108 12.81 -4.45 -16.96
C ARG A 108 11.66 -5.47 -16.96
N SER A 109 11.93 -6.73 -17.20
CA SER A 109 10.91 -7.78 -17.20
C SER A 109 10.35 -8.14 -15.81
N THR A 110 10.93 -7.62 -14.74
CA THR A 110 10.50 -7.78 -13.34
C THR A 110 10.00 -6.48 -12.71
N ASP A 111 9.78 -5.44 -13.55
CA ASP A 111 9.27 -4.13 -13.15
C ASP A 111 7.89 -3.92 -13.78
N ASP A 112 6.84 -4.25 -13.03
CA ASP A 112 5.43 -4.07 -13.39
C ASP A 112 4.85 -2.79 -12.79
N SER A 113 5.71 -1.90 -12.25
CA SER A 113 5.28 -0.66 -11.63
C SER A 113 4.80 0.39 -12.61
N ARG A 114 5.20 0.30 -13.90
CA ARG A 114 4.98 1.40 -14.85
C ARG A 114 4.54 0.97 -16.24
N GLU A 115 3.64 1.77 -16.81
CA GLU A 115 3.20 1.67 -18.19
C GLU A 115 4.01 2.55 -19.14
N VAL A 116 3.92 2.26 -20.44
CA VAL A 116 4.66 2.97 -21.49
C VAL A 116 4.09 4.37 -21.74
N THR A 117 2.80 4.57 -21.51
CA THR A 117 2.11 5.83 -21.77
C THR A 117 2.36 6.86 -20.66
N GLN A 118 2.14 8.15 -20.99
CA GLN A 118 2.42 9.25 -20.04
C GLN A 118 1.21 9.60 -19.16
N THR A 119 0.04 9.05 -19.46
CA THR A 119 -1.22 9.45 -18.81
C THR A 119 -2.06 8.21 -18.57
N ASN A 120 -2.02 7.70 -17.36
CA ASN A 120 -2.55 6.40 -16.98
C ASN A 120 -3.47 6.47 -15.73
N PRO A 121 -4.43 7.40 -15.63
CA PRO A 121 -5.25 7.49 -14.41
C PRO A 121 -6.14 6.27 -14.18
N ASP A 122 -6.33 5.43 -15.19
CA ASP A 122 -7.12 4.20 -15.18
C ASP A 122 -6.32 2.94 -14.79
N ILE A 123 -4.99 3.03 -14.72
CA ILE A 123 -4.15 1.92 -14.26
C ILE A 123 -4.32 1.72 -12.75
N LYS A 124 -4.41 0.45 -12.35
CA LYS A 124 -4.58 0.03 -10.94
C LYS A 124 -3.40 -0.80 -10.49
N ALA A 125 -2.69 -0.35 -9.47
CA ALA A 125 -1.47 -1.00 -8.98
C ALA A 125 -1.66 -2.49 -8.66
N LYS A 126 -2.82 -2.88 -8.13
CA LYS A 126 -3.12 -4.27 -7.76
C LYS A 126 -2.93 -5.27 -8.90
N VAL A 127 -3.12 -4.83 -10.16
CA VAL A 127 -3.09 -5.76 -11.32
C VAL A 127 -1.67 -6.28 -11.58
N GLY A 128 -0.65 -5.45 -11.30
CA GLY A 128 0.75 -5.85 -11.40
C GLY A 128 1.33 -6.48 -10.12
N TYR A 129 0.51 -6.63 -9.07
CA TYR A 129 1.01 -7.12 -7.77
C TYR A 129 1.37 -8.60 -7.81
N ASN A 130 2.63 -8.89 -7.50
CA ASN A 130 3.15 -10.24 -7.31
C ASN A 130 3.11 -10.62 -5.83
N ALA A 131 2.18 -11.51 -5.44
CA ALA A 131 2.08 -12.00 -4.07
C ALA A 131 3.23 -12.95 -3.68
N ASP A 132 3.92 -13.51 -4.68
CA ASP A 132 5.08 -14.40 -4.50
C ASP A 132 6.42 -13.64 -4.46
N SER A 133 6.40 -12.33 -4.28
CA SER A 133 7.62 -11.52 -4.15
C SER A 133 8.41 -11.92 -2.93
N GLU A 134 9.69 -12.27 -3.11
CA GLU A 134 10.58 -12.68 -2.03
C GLU A 134 10.88 -11.57 -1.00
N VAL A 135 10.55 -10.32 -1.32
CA VAL A 135 10.69 -9.19 -0.42
C VAL A 135 9.57 -9.17 0.64
N ILE A 136 8.39 -9.69 0.30
CA ILE A 136 7.21 -9.64 1.18
C ILE A 136 7.44 -10.33 2.54
N PRO A 137 8.00 -11.56 2.63
CA PRO A 137 8.28 -12.19 3.91
C PRO A 137 9.20 -11.35 4.81
N THR A 138 10.21 -10.71 4.23
CA THR A 138 11.12 -9.82 4.97
C THR A 138 10.36 -8.62 5.54
N ILE A 139 9.47 -8.01 4.78
CA ILE A 139 8.66 -6.86 5.24
C ILE A 139 7.68 -7.31 6.33
N ARG A 140 7.03 -8.47 6.16
CA ARG A 140 6.13 -9.06 7.18
C ARG A 140 6.87 -9.34 8.49
N SER A 141 8.08 -9.89 8.44
CA SER A 141 8.89 -10.18 9.64
C SER A 141 9.25 -8.93 10.45
N ASN A 142 9.21 -7.75 9.82
CA ASN A 142 9.38 -6.46 10.47
C ASN A 142 8.05 -5.85 11.01
N GLY A 143 6.95 -6.63 11.01
CA GLY A 143 5.68 -6.23 11.59
C GLY A 143 4.72 -5.48 10.66
N PHE A 144 5.03 -5.41 9.36
CA PHE A 144 4.08 -4.84 8.40
C PHE A 144 3.04 -5.89 8.01
N ALA A 145 1.77 -5.54 8.18
CA ALA A 145 0.62 -6.36 7.78
C ALA A 145 0.05 -5.95 6.42
N TYR A 146 0.20 -4.67 6.05
CA TYR A 146 -0.38 -4.09 4.85
C TYR A 146 0.61 -3.20 4.13
N SER A 147 0.40 -3.03 2.82
CA SER A 147 1.14 -2.10 1.98
C SER A 147 0.20 -1.35 1.05
N MET A 148 0.29 -0.04 1.01
CA MET A 148 -0.36 0.78 0.00
C MET A 148 0.61 0.95 -1.16
N ILE A 149 0.41 0.15 -2.19
CA ILE A 149 1.22 0.16 -3.41
C ILE A 149 0.66 1.14 -4.44
N TYR A 150 1.52 1.76 -5.23
CA TYR A 150 1.12 2.66 -6.31
C TYR A 150 1.91 2.39 -7.59
N PRO A 151 1.32 2.61 -8.78
CA PRO A 151 2.05 2.49 -10.03
C PRO A 151 2.97 3.69 -10.20
N ASP A 152 4.16 3.48 -10.76
CA ASP A 152 5.07 4.56 -11.16
C ASP A 152 4.74 5.02 -12.59
N GLY A 153 5.34 6.11 -13.03
CA GLY A 153 5.13 6.61 -14.37
C GLY A 153 5.53 8.07 -14.52
N SER A 154 5.00 8.71 -15.58
CA SER A 154 5.31 10.11 -15.85
C SER A 154 4.42 11.06 -15.02
N MET A 155 3.36 11.62 -15.59
CA MET A 155 2.57 12.64 -14.87
C MET A 155 1.38 12.05 -14.12
N LEU A 156 0.41 11.45 -14.83
CA LEU A 156 -0.69 10.73 -14.20
C LEU A 156 -0.30 9.26 -14.13
N MET A 157 0.07 8.79 -12.92
CA MET A 157 0.69 7.49 -12.76
C MET A 157 -0.32 6.35 -12.66
N GLY A 158 -1.47 6.61 -12.05
CA GLY A 158 -2.52 5.63 -11.82
C GLY A 158 -2.97 5.57 -10.37
N GLN A 159 -3.70 4.54 -10.03
CA GLN A 159 -4.37 4.37 -8.76
C GLN A 159 -3.62 3.41 -7.85
N SER A 160 -3.46 3.81 -6.60
CA SER A 160 -2.94 2.94 -5.54
C SER A 160 -3.98 1.94 -5.05
N SER A 161 -3.50 0.86 -4.47
CA SER A 161 -4.31 -0.18 -3.83
C SER A 161 -3.70 -0.55 -2.49
N LEU A 162 -4.53 -0.83 -1.49
CA LEU A 162 -4.10 -1.35 -0.20
C LEU A 162 -4.12 -2.88 -0.27
N MET A 163 -2.96 -3.49 -0.07
CA MET A 163 -2.75 -4.93 -0.12
C MET A 163 -2.41 -5.47 1.27
N GLN A 164 -3.01 -6.60 1.65
CA GLN A 164 -2.48 -7.41 2.76
C GLN A 164 -1.27 -8.21 2.27
N LEU A 165 -0.30 -8.40 3.17
CA LEU A 165 0.97 -9.05 2.82
C LEU A 165 0.98 -10.56 3.03
N ASP A 166 -0.15 -11.16 3.42
CA ASP A 166 -0.32 -12.58 3.66
C ASP A 166 -1.43 -13.11 2.74
N ALA A 167 -1.12 -13.38 1.48
CA ALA A 167 -2.09 -13.71 0.45
C ALA A 167 -1.51 -14.62 -0.63
N TRP A 168 -2.36 -15.41 -1.29
CA TRP A 168 -1.97 -16.32 -2.36
C TRP A 168 -1.82 -15.65 -3.73
N ASN A 169 -2.53 -14.57 -3.96
CA ASN A 169 -2.55 -13.84 -5.23
C ASN A 169 -3.07 -12.42 -5.03
N TYR A 170 -3.08 -11.59 -6.08
CA TYR A 170 -3.50 -10.20 -5.97
C TYR A 170 -4.98 -10.01 -5.62
N GLN A 171 -5.88 -10.94 -6.04
CA GLN A 171 -7.30 -10.87 -5.70
C GLN A 171 -7.53 -11.11 -4.21
N ASP A 172 -6.78 -12.05 -3.64
CA ASP A 172 -6.79 -12.37 -2.22
C ASP A 172 -6.10 -11.27 -1.38
N ALA A 173 -5.03 -10.66 -1.93
CA ALA A 173 -4.27 -9.62 -1.28
C ALA A 173 -5.01 -8.28 -1.18
N VAL A 174 -5.90 -7.95 -2.12
CA VAL A 174 -6.52 -6.63 -2.19
C VAL A 174 -7.51 -6.40 -1.05
N VAL A 175 -7.23 -5.41 -0.19
CA VAL A 175 -8.13 -4.95 0.88
C VAL A 175 -9.01 -3.81 0.39
N THR A 176 -8.41 -2.85 -0.29
CA THR A 176 -9.12 -1.69 -0.87
C THR A 176 -8.45 -1.29 -2.16
N ASP A 177 -9.25 -1.15 -3.21
CA ASP A 177 -8.81 -0.69 -4.53
C ASP A 177 -9.06 0.81 -4.70
N GLY A 178 -8.24 1.46 -5.52
CA GLY A 178 -8.41 2.88 -5.83
C GLY A 178 -8.30 3.78 -4.62
N THR A 179 -7.36 3.51 -3.72
CA THR A 179 -7.14 4.30 -2.50
C THR A 179 -6.74 5.75 -2.77
N GLY A 180 -6.19 6.04 -3.95
CA GLY A 180 -5.86 7.39 -4.41
C GLY A 180 -5.36 7.41 -5.85
N LEU A 181 -5.46 8.57 -6.51
CA LEU A 181 -4.83 8.82 -7.80
C LEU A 181 -3.46 9.45 -7.58
N HIS A 182 -2.42 8.85 -8.13
CA HIS A 182 -1.05 9.32 -8.00
C HIS A 182 -0.64 10.21 -9.16
N VAL A 183 -0.03 11.35 -8.84
CA VAL A 183 0.46 12.34 -9.80
C VAL A 183 1.89 12.71 -9.46
N ARG A 184 2.79 12.60 -10.42
CA ARG A 184 4.15 13.14 -10.31
C ARG A 184 4.14 14.59 -10.73
N TRP A 185 4.46 15.48 -9.78
CA TRP A 185 4.52 16.91 -10.08
C TRP A 185 5.76 17.23 -10.92
N PRO A 186 5.63 18.04 -11.97
CA PRO A 186 6.77 18.46 -12.78
C PRO A 186 7.85 19.10 -11.92
N ASN A 187 9.10 18.92 -12.30
CA ASN A 187 10.24 19.46 -11.57
C ASN A 187 10.19 21.01 -11.56
N ALA A 188 10.46 21.61 -10.41
CA ALA A 188 10.57 23.06 -10.23
C ALA A 188 12.02 23.57 -10.16
N SER A 189 13.01 22.67 -10.11
CA SER A 189 14.42 23.00 -10.09
C SER A 189 14.87 23.56 -11.46
N THR A 190 15.74 24.58 -11.42
CA THR A 190 16.44 25.10 -12.59
C THR A 190 17.76 24.39 -12.85
N LEU A 191 18.17 23.50 -11.94
CA LEU A 191 19.37 22.69 -12.10
C LEU A 191 19.06 21.52 -13.04
N GLY A 192 19.80 21.42 -14.12
CA GLY A 192 19.76 20.25 -15.00
C GLY A 192 20.35 19.01 -14.34
N SER A 193 20.27 17.90 -15.04
CA SER A 193 20.92 16.66 -14.62
C SER A 193 22.44 16.86 -14.50
N ARG A 194 23.02 16.37 -13.40
CA ARG A 194 24.49 16.37 -13.20
C ARG A 194 25.24 15.62 -14.31
N TRP A 195 24.59 14.62 -14.89
CA TRP A 195 25.14 13.77 -15.94
C TRP A 195 24.91 14.29 -17.36
N ASN A 196 23.94 15.21 -17.54
CA ASN A 196 23.63 15.85 -18.80
C ASN A 196 23.18 17.29 -18.51
N PRO A 197 24.15 18.20 -18.24
CA PRO A 197 23.84 19.57 -17.89
C PRO A 197 23.24 20.29 -19.10
N LYS A 198 22.07 20.91 -18.85
CA LYS A 198 21.38 21.78 -19.82
C LYS A 198 21.41 23.21 -19.32
N PRO A 199 21.37 24.21 -20.21
CA PRO A 199 21.18 25.60 -19.82
C PRO A 199 19.94 25.78 -18.94
N ALA A 200 20.04 26.65 -17.93
CA ALA A 200 18.96 26.84 -16.96
C ALA A 200 17.64 27.36 -17.56
N ASP A 201 17.73 28.09 -18.67
CA ASP A 201 16.55 28.57 -19.43
C ASP A 201 15.87 27.43 -20.20
N GLU A 202 16.61 26.49 -20.78
CA GLU A 202 16.04 25.28 -21.39
C GLU A 202 15.34 24.39 -20.34
N VAL A 203 15.96 24.22 -19.16
CA VAL A 203 15.35 23.47 -18.06
C VAL A 203 14.06 24.14 -17.60
N ARG A 204 14.06 25.47 -17.41
CA ARG A 204 12.86 26.23 -17.03
C ARG A 204 11.75 26.08 -18.08
N LYS A 205 12.09 26.18 -19.37
CA LYS A 205 11.12 26.04 -20.46
C LYS A 205 10.50 24.64 -20.46
N ALA A 206 11.32 23.59 -20.37
CA ALA A 206 10.84 22.21 -20.33
C ALA A 206 9.94 21.94 -19.11
N ASN A 207 10.31 22.45 -17.94
CA ASN A 207 9.48 22.31 -16.72
C ASN A 207 8.14 23.06 -16.86
N ALA A 208 8.13 24.25 -17.46
CA ALA A 208 6.91 25.02 -17.71
C ALA A 208 6.00 24.30 -18.71
N GLU A 209 6.55 23.69 -19.76
CA GLU A 209 5.80 22.88 -20.73
C GLU A 209 5.17 21.65 -20.06
N GLN A 210 5.90 20.96 -19.18
CA GLN A 210 5.37 19.82 -18.43
C GLN A 210 4.25 20.25 -17.46
N LEU A 211 4.40 21.38 -16.79
CA LEU A 211 3.36 21.90 -15.91
C LEU A 211 2.10 22.30 -16.70
N ALA A 212 2.27 22.97 -17.83
CA ALA A 212 1.15 23.32 -18.73
C ALA A 212 0.41 22.07 -19.22
N LYS A 213 1.16 21.02 -19.56
CA LYS A 213 0.59 19.74 -19.98
C LYS A 213 -0.21 19.06 -18.86
N LEU A 214 0.31 19.08 -17.61
CA LEU A 214 -0.42 18.57 -16.45
C LEU A 214 -1.74 19.33 -16.25
N GLN A 215 -1.70 20.65 -16.31
CA GLN A 215 -2.90 21.50 -16.22
C GLN A 215 -3.92 21.17 -17.31
N GLN A 216 -3.48 20.97 -18.56
CA GLN A 216 -4.35 20.56 -19.65
C GLN A 216 -5.06 19.22 -19.38
N TYR A 217 -4.36 18.25 -18.76
CA TYR A 217 -4.96 16.98 -18.37
C TYR A 217 -6.07 17.17 -17.33
N PHE A 218 -5.84 18.01 -16.30
CA PHE A 218 -6.86 18.31 -15.29
C PHE A 218 -8.05 19.08 -15.91
N GLN A 219 -7.81 20.02 -16.83
CA GLN A 219 -8.86 20.72 -17.56
C GLN A 219 -9.71 19.77 -18.41
N ALA A 220 -9.08 18.84 -19.15
CA ALA A 220 -9.77 17.85 -19.94
C ALA A 220 -10.62 16.90 -19.07
N ALA A 221 -10.04 16.42 -17.98
CA ALA A 221 -10.73 15.57 -17.03
C ALA A 221 -11.90 16.30 -16.34
N LYS A 222 -11.74 17.58 -15.99
CA LYS A 222 -12.81 18.40 -15.42
C LYS A 222 -13.92 18.63 -16.42
N ALA A 223 -13.61 18.92 -17.68
CA ALA A 223 -14.60 19.05 -18.74
C ALA A 223 -15.40 17.76 -18.94
N TYR A 224 -14.72 16.58 -18.86
CA TYR A 224 -15.37 15.29 -18.90
C TYR A 224 -16.31 15.11 -17.69
N TYR A 225 -15.85 15.45 -16.48
CA TYR A 225 -16.67 15.41 -15.27
C TYR A 225 -17.93 16.29 -15.38
N ASP A 226 -17.78 17.53 -15.88
CA ASP A 226 -18.90 18.45 -16.03
C ASP A 226 -19.93 17.97 -17.07
N ALA A 227 -19.44 17.40 -18.17
CA ALA A 227 -20.29 16.78 -19.19
C ALA A 227 -21.05 15.57 -18.63
N GLU A 228 -20.41 14.74 -17.79
CA GLU A 228 -21.04 13.61 -17.12
C GLU A 228 -22.14 14.08 -16.16
N GLN A 229 -21.85 15.10 -15.32
CA GLN A 229 -22.85 15.69 -14.42
C GLN A 229 -24.06 16.29 -15.16
N ALA A 230 -23.85 16.83 -16.34
CA ALA A 230 -24.90 17.39 -17.20
C ALA A 230 -25.64 16.33 -18.04
N GLY A 231 -25.26 15.06 -17.99
CA GLY A 231 -25.82 13.99 -18.81
C GLY A 231 -25.48 14.13 -20.31
N LEU A 232 -24.43 14.85 -20.65
CA LEU A 232 -24.03 15.16 -22.03
C LEU A 232 -22.94 14.21 -22.57
N ASN A 233 -22.41 13.31 -21.76
CA ASN A 233 -21.38 12.36 -22.18
C ASN A 233 -21.93 11.33 -23.17
N ARG A 234 -21.26 11.17 -24.31
CA ARG A 234 -21.69 10.28 -25.40
C ARG A 234 -20.79 9.03 -25.53
N GLY A 235 -19.83 8.87 -24.66
CA GLY A 235 -18.90 7.74 -24.66
C GLY A 235 -18.01 7.73 -23.43
N ILE A 236 -17.43 6.57 -23.10
CA ILE A 236 -16.53 6.40 -21.97
C ILE A 236 -15.11 6.53 -22.44
N ASP A 237 -14.37 7.54 -21.95
CA ASP A 237 -12.92 7.58 -21.96
C ASP A 237 -12.45 7.06 -20.59
N SER A 238 -11.85 5.85 -20.54
CA SER A 238 -11.47 5.17 -19.30
C SER A 238 -10.60 6.06 -18.41
N ARG A 239 -9.69 6.81 -19.00
CA ARG A 239 -8.79 7.71 -18.27
C ARG A 239 -9.52 8.77 -17.48
N TRP A 240 -10.42 9.49 -18.14
CA TRP A 240 -11.16 10.57 -17.48
C TRP A 240 -12.29 10.05 -16.61
N HIS A 241 -12.87 8.90 -16.96
CA HIS A 241 -13.88 8.23 -16.15
C HIS A 241 -13.34 7.86 -14.76
N GLU A 242 -12.13 7.34 -14.67
CA GLU A 242 -11.51 7.01 -13.40
C GLU A 242 -11.11 8.25 -12.56
N MET A 243 -11.05 9.44 -13.16
CA MET A 243 -10.85 10.69 -12.44
C MET A 243 -12.15 11.28 -11.84
N LEU A 244 -13.32 10.77 -12.18
CA LEU A 244 -14.61 11.26 -11.64
C LEU A 244 -14.64 11.20 -10.10
N ALA A 245 -14.16 10.11 -9.50
CA ALA A 245 -14.11 9.94 -8.05
C ALA A 245 -13.19 10.97 -7.35
N VAL A 246 -12.16 11.47 -8.05
CA VAL A 246 -11.28 12.52 -7.55
C VAL A 246 -12.02 13.86 -7.48
N PHE A 247 -12.73 14.24 -8.54
CA PHE A 247 -13.54 15.49 -8.56
C PHE A 247 -14.74 15.45 -7.62
N LYS A 248 -15.32 14.26 -7.38
CA LYS A 248 -16.36 14.06 -6.37
C LYS A 248 -15.83 14.12 -4.92
N GLY A 249 -14.52 14.15 -4.72
CA GLY A 249 -13.89 14.08 -3.40
C GLY A 249 -14.01 12.71 -2.72
N GLU A 250 -14.35 11.67 -3.46
CA GLU A 250 -14.41 10.29 -3.00
C GLU A 250 -13.03 9.65 -2.95
N ARG A 251 -12.14 10.05 -3.87
CA ARG A 251 -10.76 9.56 -3.99
C ARG A 251 -9.78 10.72 -3.80
N PRO A 252 -8.78 10.61 -2.91
CA PRO A 252 -7.75 11.63 -2.74
C PRO A 252 -6.78 11.64 -3.94
N LEU A 253 -6.16 12.81 -4.14
CA LEU A 253 -5.05 13.02 -5.05
C LEU A 253 -3.76 12.94 -4.27
N PHE A 254 -2.90 11.97 -4.58
CA PHE A 254 -1.55 11.84 -4.05
C PHE A 254 -0.56 12.50 -5.00
N VAL A 255 0.06 13.59 -4.57
CA VAL A 255 1.01 14.35 -5.39
C VAL A 255 2.43 14.10 -4.92
N HIS A 256 3.24 13.49 -5.78
CA HIS A 256 4.67 13.29 -5.55
C HIS A 256 5.42 14.60 -5.82
N ALA A 257 5.82 15.27 -4.74
CA ALA A 257 6.45 16.59 -4.77
C ALA A 257 7.38 16.75 -3.56
N ASP A 258 8.59 17.26 -3.79
CA ASP A 258 9.62 17.45 -2.76
C ASP A 258 9.97 18.92 -2.53
N ASP A 259 10.02 19.71 -3.60
CA ASP A 259 10.39 21.14 -3.56
C ASP A 259 9.21 22.00 -3.09
N GLU A 260 9.48 23.02 -2.30
CA GLU A 260 8.47 23.96 -1.78
C GLU A 260 7.56 24.52 -2.88
N ARG A 261 8.11 24.84 -4.06
CA ARG A 261 7.34 25.41 -5.17
C ARG A 261 6.40 24.38 -5.79
N GLN A 262 6.83 23.13 -5.90
CA GLN A 262 5.98 22.03 -6.36
C GLN A 262 4.78 21.85 -5.43
N ILE A 263 5.04 21.81 -4.11
CA ILE A 263 4.01 21.65 -3.08
C ILE A 263 3.01 22.80 -3.15
N ARG A 264 3.46 24.06 -3.22
CA ARG A 264 2.56 25.22 -3.35
C ARG A 264 1.72 25.17 -4.62
N GLN A 265 2.30 24.80 -5.76
CA GLN A 265 1.57 24.65 -7.01
C GLN A 265 0.52 23.55 -6.95
N ALA A 266 0.85 22.41 -6.31
CA ALA A 266 -0.09 21.33 -6.09
C ALA A 266 -1.26 21.75 -5.19
N MET A 267 -0.99 22.50 -4.12
CA MET A 267 -2.02 23.07 -3.24
C MET A 267 -2.93 24.05 -3.98
N LEU A 268 -2.40 24.89 -4.89
CA LEU A 268 -3.19 25.80 -5.70
C LEU A 268 -4.12 25.03 -6.66
N LEU A 269 -3.61 24.01 -7.34
CA LEU A 269 -4.40 23.16 -8.21
C LEU A 269 -5.51 22.42 -7.42
N ALA A 270 -5.15 21.87 -6.27
CA ALA A 270 -6.13 21.18 -5.42
C ALA A 270 -7.25 22.12 -4.93
N LYS A 271 -6.90 23.37 -4.61
CA LYS A 271 -7.86 24.42 -4.23
C LYS A 271 -8.76 24.81 -5.41
N GLU A 272 -8.20 24.96 -6.61
CA GLU A 272 -8.94 25.33 -7.83
C GLU A 272 -10.05 24.32 -8.16
N TYR A 273 -9.72 23.02 -8.05
CA TYR A 273 -10.64 21.93 -8.38
C TYR A 273 -11.34 21.31 -7.15
N ASN A 274 -11.14 21.87 -5.95
CA ASN A 274 -11.69 21.37 -4.69
C ASN A 274 -11.35 19.88 -4.41
N LEU A 275 -10.08 19.51 -4.58
CA LEU A 275 -9.59 18.15 -4.45
C LEU A 275 -9.07 17.86 -3.04
N LYS A 276 -9.22 16.63 -2.57
CA LYS A 276 -8.54 16.14 -1.37
C LYS A 276 -7.08 15.83 -1.71
N LEU A 277 -6.15 16.62 -1.21
CA LEU A 277 -4.72 16.52 -1.52
C LEU A 277 -3.95 15.80 -0.40
N THR A 278 -3.04 14.93 -0.80
CA THR A 278 -1.96 14.39 0.05
C THR A 278 -0.64 14.55 -0.70
N ILE A 279 0.38 15.06 -0.03
CA ILE A 279 1.74 15.15 -0.58
C ILE A 279 2.48 13.86 -0.27
N VAL A 280 3.20 13.33 -1.26
CA VAL A 280 4.12 12.17 -1.13
C VAL A 280 5.53 12.65 -1.43
N GLY A 281 6.50 12.29 -0.58
CA GLY A 281 7.85 12.86 -0.58
C GLY A 281 7.94 13.99 0.44
N GLY A 282 7.67 15.20 0.02
CA GLY A 282 7.52 16.36 0.91
C GLY A 282 8.80 16.79 1.62
N ARG A 283 9.97 16.62 1.00
CA ARG A 283 11.25 17.00 1.61
C ARG A 283 11.26 18.42 2.18
N ASP A 284 10.68 19.38 1.44
CA ASP A 284 10.60 20.79 1.86
C ASP A 284 9.27 21.14 2.57
N SER A 285 8.42 20.17 2.89
CA SER A 285 7.08 20.38 3.47
C SER A 285 7.12 21.09 4.82
N TRP A 286 8.19 20.91 5.59
CA TRP A 286 8.39 21.58 6.88
C TRP A 286 8.36 23.13 6.76
N ARG A 287 8.76 23.69 5.60
CA ARG A 287 8.70 25.13 5.31
C ARG A 287 7.28 25.64 5.14
N LEU A 288 6.36 24.73 4.84
CA LEU A 288 4.94 25.00 4.55
C LEU A 288 4.02 24.41 5.62
N ALA A 289 4.56 24.02 6.78
CA ALA A 289 3.81 23.29 7.80
C ALA A 289 2.50 23.96 8.19
N ASP A 290 2.51 25.28 8.42
CA ASP A 290 1.31 26.04 8.79
C ASP A 290 0.30 26.12 7.65
N GLU A 291 0.76 26.27 6.40
CA GLU A 291 -0.09 26.32 5.21
C GLU A 291 -0.74 24.97 4.95
N LEU A 292 0.04 23.88 5.06
CA LEU A 292 -0.44 22.51 4.91
C LEU A 292 -1.47 22.15 6.00
N ALA A 293 -1.18 22.52 7.24
CA ALA A 293 -2.09 22.31 8.36
C ALA A 293 -3.40 23.09 8.19
N ALA A 294 -3.33 24.37 7.82
CA ALA A 294 -4.51 25.21 7.57
C ALA A 294 -5.38 24.66 6.41
N ALA A 295 -4.74 24.10 5.37
CA ALA A 295 -5.41 23.48 4.24
C ALA A 295 -5.81 22.01 4.49
N LYS A 296 -5.48 21.44 5.67
CA LYS A 296 -5.70 20.02 6.02
C LYS A 296 -5.07 19.05 5.00
N VAL A 297 -3.92 19.40 4.46
CA VAL A 297 -3.16 18.57 3.52
C VAL A 297 -2.25 17.64 4.32
N ALA A 298 -2.43 16.34 4.15
CA ALA A 298 -1.56 15.34 4.75
C ALA A 298 -0.25 15.22 3.96
N VAL A 299 0.82 14.80 4.65
CA VAL A 299 2.13 14.53 4.05
C VAL A 299 2.54 13.11 4.40
N ILE A 300 2.82 12.30 3.37
CA ILE A 300 3.51 11.03 3.50
C ILE A 300 4.99 11.33 3.24
N TYR A 301 5.75 11.49 4.32
CA TYR A 301 7.17 11.76 4.20
C TYR A 301 7.91 10.49 3.79
N THR A 302 8.58 10.53 2.66
CA THR A 302 9.48 9.46 2.22
C THR A 302 10.91 9.93 2.46
N ALA A 303 11.74 9.08 3.07
CA ALA A 303 13.15 9.40 3.26
C ALA A 303 13.82 9.68 1.90
N PRO A 304 14.74 10.64 1.83
CA PRO A 304 15.44 11.01 0.60
C PRO A 304 16.37 9.90 0.12
#